data_8283834a998dd33ad1731788dee40da1
#
_entry.id   8283834a998dd33ad1731788dee40da1
#
_cell.length_a   1.000
_cell.length_b   1.000
_cell.length_c   1.000
_cell.angle_alpha   90.00
_cell.angle_beta   90.00
_cell.angle_gamma   90.00
#
_symmetry.space_group_name_H-M   'P 1'
#
loop_
_entity.id
_entity.type
_entity.pdbx_description
1 polymer ?
#
loop_
_entity_poly.entity_id
_entity_poly.type
_entity_poly.pdbx_seq_one_letter_code
_entity_poly.pdbx_strand_id
1 'polypeptide(L)'
;MNFEDKVKQLFDEHEVLLSRRNEPQEKENGIITRYKHPILTAAHTPVFWRYDLDEKTNPYLMERIGMNATLNSGAIKWNGKYVLVVRVELSLIHI
;
A
#
# COMPACT_ATOMS: atom_id res chain seq x y z
N MET A 1 -22.78 -9.46 4.28
CA MET A 1 -21.34 -9.81 4.40
C MET A 1 -20.95 -9.81 5.85
N ASN A 2 -20.45 -10.92 6.37
CA ASN A 2 -20.02 -11.00 7.77
C ASN A 2 -18.60 -10.45 7.95
N PHE A 3 -18.13 -10.38 9.19
CA PHE A 3 -16.82 -9.82 9.50
C PHE A 3 -15.68 -10.58 8.80
N GLU A 4 -15.74 -11.91 8.82
CA GLU A 4 -14.71 -12.76 8.19
C GLU A 4 -14.63 -12.50 6.67
N ASP A 5 -15.78 -12.35 6.03
CA ASP A 5 -15.81 -12.03 4.59
C ASP A 5 -15.23 -10.66 4.30
N LYS A 6 -15.48 -9.68 5.17
CA LYS A 6 -14.92 -8.34 5.04
C LYS A 6 -13.40 -8.35 5.17
N VAL A 7 -12.89 -9.11 6.15
CA VAL A 7 -11.44 -9.27 6.35
C VAL A 7 -10.82 -9.92 5.12
N LYS A 8 -11.43 -10.99 4.62
CA LYS A 8 -10.93 -11.67 3.43
C LYS A 8 -10.90 -10.73 2.23
N GLN A 9 -11.96 -9.97 2.00
CA GLN A 9 -12.01 -9.00 0.92
C GLN A 9 -10.91 -7.96 1.05
N LEU A 10 -10.66 -7.47 2.25
CA LEU A 10 -9.61 -6.49 2.51
C LEU A 10 -8.23 -7.02 2.14
N PHE A 11 -7.91 -8.26 2.54
CA PHE A 11 -6.64 -8.90 2.18
C PHE A 11 -6.56 -9.20 0.69
N ASP A 12 -7.64 -9.63 0.07
CA ASP A 12 -7.67 -9.91 -1.37
C ASP A 12 -7.40 -8.65 -2.18
N GLU A 13 -8.05 -7.54 -1.82
CA GLU A 13 -7.82 -6.24 -2.47
C GLU A 13 -6.40 -5.76 -2.31
N HIS A 14 -5.83 -5.94 -1.12
CA HIS A 14 -4.45 -5.56 -0.84
C HIS A 14 -3.48 -6.39 -1.70
N GLU A 15 -3.71 -7.70 -1.80
CA GLU A 15 -2.87 -8.57 -2.61
C GLU A 15 -2.94 -8.23 -4.10
N VAL A 16 -4.13 -7.91 -4.59
CA VAL A 16 -4.29 -7.44 -5.99
C VAL A 16 -3.49 -6.17 -6.22
N LEU A 17 -3.53 -5.23 -5.27
CA LEU A 17 -2.77 -4.00 -5.37
C LEU A 17 -1.25 -4.26 -5.39
N LEU A 18 -0.77 -5.14 -4.50
CA LEU A 18 0.66 -5.47 -4.43
C LEU A 18 1.18 -6.19 -5.67
N SER A 19 0.32 -7.01 -6.29
CA SER A 19 0.70 -7.78 -7.47
C SER A 19 0.41 -7.07 -8.78
N ARG A 20 -0.22 -5.87 -8.72
CA ARG A 20 -0.56 -5.11 -9.91
C ARG A 20 0.69 -4.74 -10.70
N ARG A 21 0.70 -5.14 -11.97
CA ARG A 21 1.78 -4.79 -12.86
C ARG A 21 1.70 -3.32 -13.25
N ASN A 22 2.81 -2.62 -13.09
CA ASN A 22 2.90 -1.22 -13.48
C ASN A 22 3.45 -1.13 -14.91
N GLU A 23 2.81 -0.31 -15.72
CA GLU A 23 3.16 -0.16 -17.13
C GLU A 23 3.53 1.29 -17.44
N PRO A 24 4.38 1.53 -18.45
CA PRO A 24 4.69 2.87 -18.91
C PRO A 24 3.42 3.60 -19.35
N GLN A 25 3.31 4.87 -18.97
CA GLN A 25 2.15 5.69 -19.29
C GLN A 25 2.14 6.11 -20.77
N GLU A 26 3.30 6.42 -21.30
CA GLU A 26 3.47 6.90 -22.67
C GLU A 26 4.72 6.30 -23.28
N LYS A 27 4.90 6.58 -24.60
CA LYS A 27 6.15 6.25 -25.27
C LYS A 27 7.32 6.87 -24.53
N GLU A 28 8.35 6.07 -24.32
CA GLU A 28 9.59 6.53 -23.75
C GLU A 28 10.19 7.64 -24.60
N ASN A 29 10.62 8.73 -23.97
CA ASN A 29 11.21 9.85 -24.66
C ASN A 29 12.74 9.75 -24.77
N GLY A 30 13.32 8.62 -24.33
CA GLY A 30 14.76 8.40 -24.33
C GLY A 30 15.49 8.94 -23.11
N ILE A 31 14.81 9.69 -22.24
CA ILE A 31 15.38 10.29 -21.04
C ILE A 31 14.77 9.69 -19.79
N ILE A 32 13.45 9.69 -19.70
CA ILE A 32 12.72 9.14 -18.55
C ILE A 32 11.51 8.34 -19.03
N THR A 33 11.15 7.33 -18.25
CA THR A 33 9.93 6.56 -18.45
C THR A 33 8.98 6.84 -17.28
N ARG A 34 7.76 7.27 -17.60
CA ARG A 34 6.72 7.46 -16.60
C ARG A 34 5.77 6.28 -16.60
N TYR A 35 5.43 5.81 -15.41
CA TYR A 35 4.51 4.70 -15.25
C TYR A 35 3.12 5.18 -14.87
N LYS A 36 2.10 4.35 -15.14
CA LYS A 36 0.69 4.70 -14.89
C LYS A 36 0.36 4.87 -13.42
N HIS A 37 1.08 4.15 -12.56
CA HIS A 37 0.79 4.14 -11.13
C HIS A 37 2.04 4.45 -10.32
N PRO A 38 1.88 5.11 -9.16
CA PRO A 38 2.99 5.22 -8.21
C PRO A 38 3.49 3.85 -7.80
N ILE A 39 4.78 3.72 -7.53
CA ILE A 39 5.36 2.46 -7.09
C ILE A 39 4.81 2.05 -5.73
N LEU A 40 4.69 3.02 -4.82
CA LEU A 40 4.24 2.79 -3.46
C LEU A 40 3.31 3.91 -3.01
N THR A 41 2.18 3.51 -2.47
CA THR A 41 1.21 4.42 -1.86
C THR A 41 0.89 3.96 -0.44
N ALA A 42 0.13 4.76 0.30
CA ALA A 42 -0.31 4.38 1.64
C ALA A 42 -1.05 3.04 1.65
N ALA A 43 -1.80 2.74 0.59
CA ALA A 43 -2.56 1.49 0.48
C ALA A 43 -1.67 0.25 0.33
N HIS A 44 -0.40 0.41 -0.05
CA HIS A 44 0.54 -0.71 -0.15
C HIS A 44 1.06 -1.17 1.20
N THR A 45 0.89 -0.37 2.26
CA THR A 45 1.35 -0.76 3.59
C THR A 45 0.56 -1.96 4.10
N PRO A 46 1.16 -2.81 4.96
CA PRO A 46 0.46 -4.00 5.45
C PRO A 46 -0.90 -3.67 6.08
N VAL A 47 -1.88 -4.52 5.82
CA VAL A 47 -3.25 -4.33 6.31
C VAL A 47 -3.29 -4.22 7.83
N PHE A 48 -2.53 -5.09 8.52
CA PHE A 48 -2.54 -5.11 9.99
C PHE A 48 -1.89 -3.87 10.63
N TRP A 49 -1.20 -3.04 9.85
CA TRP A 49 -0.71 -1.75 10.34
C TRP A 49 -1.82 -0.72 10.45
N ARG A 50 -2.86 -0.85 9.63
CA ARG A 50 -3.93 0.13 9.50
C ARG A 50 -5.23 -0.28 10.16
N TYR A 51 -5.48 -1.59 10.26
CA TYR A 51 -6.73 -2.13 10.74
C TYR A 51 -6.51 -2.99 11.99
N ASP A 52 -7.41 -2.80 12.96
CA ASP A 52 -7.59 -3.76 14.03
C ASP A 52 -8.48 -4.88 13.48
N LEU A 53 -7.94 -6.09 13.44
CA LEU A 53 -8.61 -7.24 12.84
C LEU A 53 -9.41 -8.06 13.85
N ASP A 54 -9.69 -7.51 15.03
CA ASP A 54 -10.51 -8.15 16.06
C ASP A 54 -11.95 -7.66 15.97
N GLU A 55 -12.87 -8.60 15.71
CA GLU A 55 -14.29 -8.28 15.61
C GLU A 55 -14.84 -7.63 16.87
N LYS A 56 -14.33 -8.05 18.05
CA LYS A 56 -14.78 -7.51 19.34
C LYS A 56 -14.46 -6.04 19.52
N THR A 57 -13.30 -5.61 19.03
CA THR A 57 -12.82 -4.25 19.19
C THR A 57 -13.00 -3.40 17.94
N ASN A 58 -13.27 -4.02 16.79
CA ASN A 58 -13.47 -3.33 15.53
C ASN A 58 -14.54 -4.03 14.66
N PRO A 59 -15.80 -4.09 15.15
CA PRO A 59 -16.84 -4.89 14.48
C PRO A 59 -17.19 -4.43 13.08
N TYR A 60 -16.97 -3.17 12.76
CA TYR A 60 -17.26 -2.62 11.44
C TYR A 60 -16.06 -2.62 10.51
N LEU A 61 -14.92 -3.13 11.00
CA LEU A 61 -13.65 -3.18 10.26
C LEU A 61 -13.28 -1.82 9.68
N MET A 62 -13.15 -0.84 10.57
CA MET A 62 -12.74 0.51 10.21
C MET A 62 -11.24 0.66 10.30
N GLU A 63 -10.68 1.48 9.40
CA GLU A 63 -9.28 1.81 9.44
C GLU A 63 -8.97 2.64 10.70
N ARG A 64 -8.02 2.18 11.51
CA ARG A 64 -7.69 2.81 12.80
C ARG A 64 -6.49 3.72 12.72
N ILE A 65 -5.48 3.34 11.91
CA ILE A 65 -4.29 4.13 11.71
C ILE A 65 -4.18 4.45 10.23
N GLY A 66 -4.19 5.74 9.92
CA GLY A 66 -4.01 6.19 8.54
C GLY A 66 -2.55 6.34 8.20
N MET A 67 -2.21 5.99 6.99
CA MET A 67 -0.91 6.32 6.41
C MET A 67 -1.05 7.67 5.74
N ASN A 68 -0.58 8.74 6.38
CA ASN A 68 -0.68 10.09 5.83
C ASN A 68 0.07 10.21 4.51
N ALA A 69 1.26 9.65 4.47
CA ALA A 69 2.10 9.74 3.28
C ALA A 69 3.18 8.68 3.28
N THR A 70 3.58 8.29 2.09
CA THR A 70 4.83 7.60 1.83
C THR A 70 5.78 8.65 1.27
N LEU A 71 6.88 8.89 1.98
CA LEU A 71 7.77 10.01 1.69
C LEU A 71 9.06 9.55 1.03
N ASN A 72 9.88 10.53 0.68
CA ASN A 72 11.15 10.34 -0.03
C ASN A 72 11.84 9.01 0.27
N SER A 73 12.11 8.27 -0.79
CA SER A 73 12.79 7.00 -0.70
C SER A 73 14.26 7.14 -1.10
N GLY A 74 15.12 6.41 -0.40
CA GLY A 74 16.45 6.09 -0.91
C GLY A 74 16.33 4.88 -1.83
N ALA A 75 17.04 4.89 -2.94
CA ALA A 75 17.00 3.79 -3.90
C ALA A 75 18.41 3.28 -4.20
N ILE A 76 18.57 1.97 -4.20
CA ILE A 76 19.82 1.33 -4.60
C ILE A 76 19.52 0.13 -5.49
N LYS A 77 20.48 -0.24 -6.31
CA LYS A 77 20.42 -1.48 -7.08
C LYS A 77 21.22 -2.55 -6.34
N TRP A 78 20.57 -3.67 -6.02
CA TRP A 78 21.18 -4.75 -5.27
C TRP A 78 20.69 -6.10 -5.78
N ASN A 79 21.61 -7.01 -6.06
CA ASN A 79 21.30 -8.35 -6.59
C ASN A 79 20.36 -8.33 -7.80
N GLY A 80 20.58 -7.40 -8.73
CA GLY A 80 19.76 -7.28 -9.93
C GLY A 80 18.36 -6.69 -9.70
N LYS A 81 18.10 -6.21 -8.50
CA LYS A 81 16.81 -5.60 -8.12
C LYS A 81 17.01 -4.17 -7.63
N TYR A 82 15.97 -3.36 -7.78
CA TYR A 82 15.93 -2.04 -7.17
C TYR A 82 15.32 -2.15 -5.77
N VAL A 83 16.02 -1.63 -4.78
CA VAL A 83 15.57 -1.63 -3.39
C VAL A 83 15.27 -0.19 -2.97
N LEU A 84 14.09 0.01 -2.39
CA LEU A 84 13.65 1.31 -1.90
C LEU A 84 13.51 1.27 -0.38
N VAL A 85 14.03 2.31 0.27
CA VAL A 85 13.77 2.57 1.69
C VAL A 85 12.83 3.75 1.76
N VAL A 86 11.62 3.53 2.23
CA VAL A 86 10.54 4.52 2.19
C VAL A 86 10.13 4.91 3.60
N ARG A 87 10.05 6.22 3.83
CA ARG A 87 9.53 6.76 5.10
C ARG A 87 8.01 6.85 5.04
N VAL A 88 7.35 6.39 6.10
CA VAL A 88 5.89 6.38 6.19
C VAL A 88 5.46 7.20 7.41
N GLU A 89 4.51 8.11 7.20
CA GLU A 89 3.88 8.85 8.29
C GLU A 89 2.56 8.22 8.67
N LEU A 90 2.33 8.08 9.98
CA LEU A 90 1.12 7.48 10.53
C LEU A 90 0.29 8.54 11.23
N SER A 91 -1.04 8.37 11.18
CA SER A 91 -1.94 9.21 11.97
C SER A 91 -3.14 8.39 12.41
N LEU A 92 -3.63 8.66 13.62
CA LEU A 92 -4.84 8.00 14.12
C LEU A 92 -6.06 8.58 13.43
N ILE A 93 -6.89 7.71 12.88
CA ILE A 93 -8.13 8.10 12.20
C ILE A 93 -9.31 8.02 13.15
N HIS A 94 -9.40 6.91 13.88
CA HIS A 94 -10.48 6.66 14.85
C HIS A 94 -9.88 6.22 16.16
N ILE A 95 -10.30 6.86 17.20
CA ILE A 95 -9.87 6.58 18.56
C ILE A 95 -11.06 6.09 19.39
#